data_349b70988d7b137cf9b3ca17a54e75ca
#
_entry.id   349b70988d7b137cf9b3ca17a54e75ca
#
_cell.length_a   1.000
_cell.length_b   1.000
_cell.length_c   1.000
_cell.angle_alpha   90.00
_cell.angle_beta   90.00
_cell.angle_gamma   90.00
#
_symmetry.space_group_name_H-M   'P 1'
#
loop_
_entity.id
_entity.type
_entity.pdbx_description
1 polymer ?
#
loop_
_entity_poly.entity_id
_entity_poly.type
_entity_poly.pdbx_seq_one_letter_code
_entity_poly.pdbx_strand_id
1 'polypeptide(L)'
;IKYNHGNAKRINHALKVHNYAKTIAILEKVNEYDLFNLESAAILHDIGIKVCEKKYNSTEGKLQEKEGPAVAREILENLDYKNINRILFLIGHHHTYINVSGLDYQILIEADLLVNFEEENTSKEDIKKVYENIFKTKTGKKFCREIFDISL
;
A
#
# COMPACT_ATOMS: atom_id res chain seq x y z
N ILE A 1 -2.86 3.97 -14.63
CA ILE A 1 -4.02 3.60 -15.46
C ILE A 1 -3.59 2.85 -16.72
N LYS A 2 -2.68 3.40 -17.53
CA LYS A 2 -2.24 2.77 -18.79
C LYS A 2 -1.74 1.32 -18.61
N TYR A 3 -0.92 1.06 -17.59
CA TYR A 3 -0.38 -0.27 -17.30
C TYR A 3 -1.47 -1.31 -16.96
N ASN A 4 -2.49 -0.89 -16.22
CA ASN A 4 -3.63 -1.72 -15.82
C ASN A 4 -4.89 -1.48 -16.67
N HIS A 5 -4.72 -1.05 -17.92
CA HIS A 5 -5.85 -0.77 -18.82
C HIS A 5 -6.85 -1.93 -18.86
N GLY A 6 -8.13 -1.61 -18.68
CA GLY A 6 -9.22 -2.59 -18.65
C GLY A 6 -9.44 -3.27 -17.29
N ASN A 7 -8.57 -3.06 -16.31
CA ASN A 7 -8.73 -3.61 -14.96
C ASN A 7 -9.16 -2.52 -13.97
N ALA A 8 -10.45 -2.21 -13.95
CA ALA A 8 -11.02 -1.18 -13.08
C ALA A 8 -10.79 -1.48 -11.60
N LYS A 9 -10.84 -2.75 -11.18
CA LYS A 9 -10.61 -3.15 -9.78
C LYS A 9 -9.22 -2.71 -9.31
N ARG A 10 -8.15 -3.05 -10.03
CA ARG A 10 -6.77 -2.68 -9.68
C ARG A 10 -6.54 -1.17 -9.73
N ILE A 11 -7.12 -0.50 -10.71
CA ILE A 11 -7.00 0.97 -10.81
C ILE A 11 -7.65 1.64 -9.61
N ASN A 12 -8.88 1.25 -9.26
CA ASN A 12 -9.61 1.82 -8.15
C ASN A 12 -8.95 1.48 -6.79
N HIS A 13 -8.43 0.27 -6.63
CA HIS A 13 -7.66 -0.13 -5.45
C HIS A 13 -6.47 0.82 -5.24
N ALA A 14 -5.62 1.00 -6.23
CA ALA A 14 -4.46 1.90 -6.13
C ALA A 14 -4.85 3.35 -5.81
N LEU A 15 -5.94 3.86 -6.39
CA LEU A 15 -6.45 5.20 -6.11
C LEU A 15 -6.99 5.35 -4.69
N LYS A 16 -7.71 4.33 -4.17
CA LYS A 16 -8.18 4.30 -2.79
C LYS A 16 -7.00 4.27 -1.80
N VAL A 17 -6.04 3.36 -2.01
CA VAL A 17 -4.83 3.25 -1.16
C VAL A 17 -4.05 4.57 -1.15
N HIS A 18 -3.83 5.18 -2.32
CA HIS A 18 -3.18 6.48 -2.41
C HIS A 18 -3.91 7.56 -1.60
N ASN A 19 -5.24 7.63 -1.70
CA ASN A 19 -6.02 8.63 -0.98
C ASN A 19 -5.94 8.45 0.54
N TYR A 20 -6.05 7.21 1.05
CA TYR A 20 -5.88 6.93 2.47
C TYR A 20 -4.45 7.24 2.92
N ALA A 21 -3.44 6.77 2.19
CA ALA A 21 -2.04 7.00 2.53
C ALA A 21 -1.71 8.50 2.63
N LYS A 22 -2.12 9.29 1.64
CA LYS A 22 -1.95 10.75 1.63
C LYS A 22 -2.66 11.41 2.82
N THR A 23 -3.92 11.04 3.07
CA THR A 23 -4.70 11.64 4.15
C THR A 23 -4.10 11.32 5.52
N ILE A 24 -3.72 10.06 5.77
CA ILE A 24 -3.06 9.66 7.01
C ILE A 24 -1.73 10.41 7.15
N ALA A 25 -0.91 10.46 6.11
CA ALA A 25 0.39 11.12 6.15
C ALA A 25 0.29 12.62 6.49
N ILE A 26 -0.66 13.33 5.91
CA ILE A 26 -0.91 14.75 6.22
C ILE A 26 -1.29 14.92 7.70
N LEU A 27 -2.19 14.10 8.22
CA LEU A 27 -2.64 14.16 9.61
C LEU A 27 -1.57 13.73 10.61
N GLU A 28 -0.69 12.81 10.23
CA GLU A 28 0.49 12.39 10.99
C GLU A 28 1.71 13.33 10.80
N LYS A 29 1.55 14.39 10.00
CA LYS A 29 2.59 15.42 9.74
C LYS A 29 3.86 14.86 9.12
N VAL A 30 3.73 13.93 8.20
CA VAL A 30 4.85 13.40 7.41
C VAL A 30 5.46 14.54 6.58
N ASN A 31 6.79 14.61 6.52
CA ASN A 31 7.48 15.62 5.71
C ASN A 31 7.25 15.43 4.20
N GLU A 32 7.49 16.47 3.40
CA GLU A 32 7.20 16.46 1.96
C GLU A 32 7.95 15.38 1.18
N TYR A 33 9.19 15.09 1.56
CA TYR A 33 9.99 14.07 0.90
C TYR A 33 9.44 12.65 1.12
N ASP A 34 9.11 12.31 2.36
CA ASP A 34 8.52 11.01 2.68
C ASP A 34 7.08 10.91 2.14
N LEU A 35 6.32 12.00 2.15
CA LEU A 35 5.00 12.06 1.54
C LEU A 35 5.06 11.76 0.03
N PHE A 36 6.00 12.38 -0.69
CA PHE A 36 6.19 12.12 -2.12
C PHE A 36 6.52 10.65 -2.42
N ASN A 37 7.43 10.06 -1.63
CA ASN A 37 7.78 8.65 -1.77
C ASN A 37 6.59 7.74 -1.47
N LEU A 38 5.83 8.04 -0.43
CA LEU A 38 4.65 7.30 -0.02
C LEU A 38 3.53 7.37 -1.08
N GLU A 39 3.21 8.56 -1.59
CA GLU A 39 2.19 8.73 -2.63
C GLU A 39 2.56 7.94 -3.90
N SER A 40 3.83 8.00 -4.30
CA SER A 40 4.34 7.25 -5.45
C SER A 40 4.27 5.73 -5.22
N ALA A 41 4.69 5.28 -4.04
CA ALA A 41 4.61 3.87 -3.67
C ALA A 41 3.16 3.38 -3.59
N ALA A 42 2.24 4.15 -3.01
CA ALA A 42 0.84 3.78 -2.89
C ALA A 42 0.15 3.57 -4.25
N ILE A 43 0.51 4.36 -5.27
CA ILE A 43 0.02 4.16 -6.64
C ILE A 43 0.61 2.89 -7.29
N LEU A 44 1.83 2.48 -6.91
CA LEU A 44 2.59 1.44 -7.59
C LEU A 44 2.75 0.16 -6.77
N HIS A 45 2.28 0.09 -5.51
CA HIS A 45 2.58 -1.03 -4.60
C HIS A 45 2.23 -2.40 -5.21
N ASP A 46 1.11 -2.49 -5.87
CA ASP A 46 0.56 -3.69 -6.53
C ASP A 46 0.99 -3.87 -7.99
N ILE A 47 1.94 -3.07 -8.49
CA ILE A 47 2.30 -3.07 -9.92
C ILE A 47 2.87 -4.42 -10.38
N GLY A 48 3.38 -5.22 -9.45
CA GLY A 48 3.91 -6.56 -9.70
C GLY A 48 2.88 -7.63 -10.01
N ILE A 49 1.61 -7.44 -9.64
CA ILE A 49 0.56 -8.48 -9.74
C ILE A 49 0.46 -9.08 -11.15
N LYS A 50 0.46 -8.24 -12.18
CA LYS A 50 0.35 -8.69 -13.58
C LYS A 50 1.51 -9.61 -13.99
N VAL A 51 2.71 -9.34 -13.49
CA VAL A 51 3.89 -10.17 -13.71
C VAL A 51 3.79 -11.47 -12.93
N CYS A 52 3.31 -11.40 -11.68
CA CYS A 52 3.10 -12.58 -10.83
C CYS A 52 2.08 -13.55 -11.44
N GLU A 53 0.95 -13.05 -11.93
CA GLU A 53 -0.05 -13.87 -12.63
C GLU A 53 0.57 -14.57 -13.85
N LYS A 54 1.32 -13.83 -14.66
CA LYS A 54 1.92 -14.39 -15.88
C LYS A 54 3.02 -15.41 -15.59
N LYS A 55 3.89 -15.15 -14.59
CA LYS A 55 5.04 -16.00 -14.29
C LYS A 55 4.71 -17.20 -13.40
N TYR A 56 3.82 -16.99 -12.42
CA TYR A 56 3.60 -17.92 -11.32
C TYR A 56 2.17 -18.42 -11.21
N ASN A 57 1.25 -17.86 -12.02
CA ASN A 57 -0.19 -18.07 -11.88
C ASN A 57 -0.68 -17.84 -10.44
N SER A 58 -0.14 -16.81 -9.77
CA SER A 58 -0.38 -16.47 -8.38
C SER A 58 -0.29 -14.97 -8.16
N THR A 59 -1.02 -14.48 -7.16
CA THR A 59 -0.99 -13.09 -6.70
C THR A 59 -0.47 -12.97 -5.27
N GLU A 60 0.27 -13.98 -4.79
CA GLU A 60 0.80 -14.02 -3.43
C GLU A 60 1.69 -12.80 -3.12
N GLY A 61 1.50 -12.19 -1.94
CA GLY A 61 2.19 -10.97 -1.53
C GLY A 61 3.72 -11.03 -1.63
N LYS A 62 4.33 -12.18 -1.26
CA LYS A 62 5.79 -12.34 -1.38
C LYS A 62 6.31 -12.33 -2.82
N LEU A 63 5.50 -12.79 -3.76
CA LEU A 63 5.83 -12.71 -5.19
C LEU A 63 5.68 -11.27 -5.70
N GLN A 64 4.68 -10.53 -5.20
CA GLN A 64 4.50 -9.11 -5.52
C GLN A 64 5.67 -8.27 -5.01
N GLU A 65 6.11 -8.49 -3.77
CA GLU A 65 7.30 -7.84 -3.20
C GLU A 65 8.57 -8.11 -4.02
N LYS A 66 8.68 -9.31 -4.59
CA LYS A 66 9.81 -9.70 -5.45
C LYS A 66 9.79 -9.04 -6.82
N GLU A 67 8.64 -9.05 -7.49
CA GLU A 67 8.52 -8.61 -8.89
C GLU A 67 8.18 -7.12 -9.04
N GLY A 68 7.45 -6.55 -8.06
CA GLY A 68 6.98 -5.18 -8.10
C GLY A 68 8.06 -4.12 -8.27
N PRO A 69 9.17 -4.16 -7.51
CA PRO A 69 10.24 -3.16 -7.60
C PRO A 69 10.85 -3.03 -9.00
N ALA A 70 11.02 -4.13 -9.73
CA ALA A 70 11.60 -4.10 -11.08
C ALA A 70 10.67 -3.40 -12.07
N VAL A 71 9.37 -3.70 -12.01
CA VAL A 71 8.34 -3.06 -12.84
C VAL A 71 8.21 -1.57 -12.50
N ALA A 72 8.18 -1.24 -11.21
CA ALA A 72 8.10 0.14 -10.75
C ALA A 72 9.32 0.96 -11.18
N ARG A 73 10.54 0.39 -11.11
CA ARG A 73 11.78 1.02 -11.57
C ARG A 73 11.67 1.45 -13.03
N GLU A 74 11.29 0.54 -13.91
CA GLU A 74 11.14 0.84 -15.35
C GLU A 74 10.16 2.01 -15.58
N ILE A 75 9.03 2.03 -14.89
CA ILE A 75 8.03 3.10 -15.01
C ILE A 75 8.59 4.44 -14.50
N LEU A 76 9.24 4.45 -13.34
CA LEU A 76 9.73 5.67 -12.71
C LEU A 76 10.92 6.26 -13.48
N GLU A 77 11.83 5.43 -13.97
CA GLU A 77 12.97 5.87 -14.80
C GLU A 77 12.49 6.46 -16.13
N ASN A 78 11.48 5.87 -16.76
CA ASN A 78 10.87 6.41 -17.99
C ASN A 78 10.14 7.75 -17.76
N LEU A 79 9.83 8.10 -16.53
CA LEU A 79 9.23 9.36 -16.11
C LEU A 79 10.26 10.35 -15.51
N ASP A 80 11.56 10.07 -15.67
CA ASP A 80 12.65 10.89 -15.13
C ASP A 80 12.62 11.09 -13.60
N TYR A 81 11.98 10.18 -12.85
CA TYR A 81 12.00 10.20 -11.39
C TYR A 81 13.43 10.03 -10.86
N LYS A 82 13.80 10.87 -9.91
CA LYS A 82 15.09 10.77 -9.20
C LYS A 82 14.89 10.17 -7.81
N ASN A 83 15.94 9.58 -7.26
CA ASN A 83 15.95 9.06 -5.87
C ASN A 83 14.85 8.02 -5.57
N ILE A 84 14.62 7.11 -6.50
CA ILE A 84 13.52 6.12 -6.44
C ILE A 84 13.72 4.98 -5.42
N ASN A 85 14.89 4.87 -4.79
CA ASN A 85 15.22 3.73 -3.94
C ASN A 85 14.23 3.52 -2.78
N ARG A 86 13.76 4.62 -2.14
CA ARG A 86 12.77 4.50 -1.06
C ARG A 86 11.42 4.02 -1.58
N ILE A 87 10.98 4.48 -2.75
CA ILE A 87 9.75 4.03 -3.41
C ILE A 87 9.82 2.52 -3.69
N LEU A 88 10.93 2.07 -4.27
CA LEU A 88 11.14 0.65 -4.58
C LEU A 88 11.20 -0.21 -3.31
N PHE A 89 11.81 0.31 -2.24
CA PHE A 89 11.82 -0.36 -0.94
C PHE A 89 10.40 -0.56 -0.40
N LEU A 90 9.58 0.49 -0.40
CA LEU A 90 8.20 0.44 0.05
C LEU A 90 7.38 -0.59 -0.75
N ILE A 91 7.51 -0.59 -2.08
CA ILE A 91 6.85 -1.57 -2.97
C ILE A 91 7.32 -3.01 -2.66
N GLY A 92 8.62 -3.19 -2.42
CA GLY A 92 9.21 -4.50 -2.14
C GLY A 92 8.94 -5.04 -0.74
N HIS A 93 8.21 -4.32 0.11
CA HIS A 93 7.98 -4.72 1.51
C HIS A 93 6.54 -4.52 1.99
N HIS A 94 5.61 -4.04 1.17
CA HIS A 94 4.27 -3.64 1.61
C HIS A 94 3.41 -4.77 2.20
N HIS A 95 3.76 -6.03 1.97
CA HIS A 95 3.19 -7.21 2.63
C HIS A 95 4.05 -7.75 3.79
N THR A 96 5.12 -7.06 4.18
CA THR A 96 5.99 -7.43 5.30
C THR A 96 5.68 -6.53 6.50
N TYR A 97 5.08 -7.11 7.54
CA TYR A 97 4.55 -6.37 8.70
C TYR A 97 5.46 -6.40 9.93
N ILE A 98 6.69 -6.93 9.79
CA ILE A 98 7.71 -7.00 10.83
C ILE A 98 8.88 -6.07 10.48
N ASN A 99 9.54 -5.52 11.50
CA ASN A 99 10.67 -4.61 11.32
C ASN A 99 10.34 -3.40 10.43
N VAL A 100 9.12 -2.88 10.56
CA VAL A 100 8.65 -1.73 9.79
C VAL A 100 9.47 -0.50 10.19
N SER A 101 10.20 0.07 9.23
CA SER A 101 11.08 1.22 9.43
C SER A 101 10.58 2.45 8.67
N GLY A 102 10.25 3.49 9.44
CA GLY A 102 9.74 4.74 8.88
C GLY A 102 8.22 4.84 8.89
N LEU A 103 7.75 6.08 9.04
CA LEU A 103 6.33 6.37 9.14
C LEU A 103 5.61 6.18 7.79
N ASP A 104 6.29 6.47 6.68
CA ASP A 104 5.81 6.23 5.32
C ASP A 104 5.50 4.75 5.06
N TYR A 105 6.38 3.84 5.52
CA TYR A 105 6.16 2.41 5.39
C TYR A 105 4.96 1.94 6.22
N GLN A 106 4.88 2.38 7.48
CA GLN A 106 3.74 2.06 8.35
C GLN A 106 2.41 2.54 7.75
N ILE A 107 2.40 3.76 7.21
CA ILE A 107 1.18 4.34 6.61
C ILE A 107 0.78 3.59 5.34
N LEU A 108 1.74 3.18 4.49
CA LEU A 108 1.43 2.39 3.30
C LEU A 108 0.70 1.09 3.66
N ILE A 109 1.24 0.36 4.65
CA ILE A 109 0.62 -0.88 5.15
C ILE A 109 -0.82 -0.62 5.67
N GLU A 110 -0.99 0.40 6.50
CA GLU A 110 -2.30 0.71 7.08
C GLU A 110 -3.32 1.13 6.01
N ALA A 111 -2.90 1.94 5.03
CA ALA A 111 -3.75 2.38 3.94
C ALA A 111 -4.19 1.21 3.04
N ASP A 112 -3.28 0.30 2.71
CA ASP A 112 -3.59 -0.90 1.94
C ASP A 112 -4.55 -1.83 2.69
N LEU A 113 -4.32 -2.08 3.97
CA LEU A 113 -5.21 -2.88 4.82
C LEU A 113 -6.62 -2.29 4.93
N LEU A 114 -6.77 -0.95 5.06
CA LEU A 114 -8.08 -0.31 5.08
C LEU A 114 -8.89 -0.57 3.81
N VAL A 115 -8.22 -0.56 2.65
CA VAL A 115 -8.87 -0.85 1.37
C VAL A 115 -9.18 -2.34 1.22
N ASN A 116 -8.23 -3.22 1.59
CA ASN A 116 -8.40 -4.67 1.51
C ASN A 116 -9.54 -5.15 2.40
N PHE A 117 -9.71 -4.62 3.61
CA PHE A 117 -10.82 -4.99 4.50
C PHE A 117 -12.19 -4.77 3.86
N GLU A 118 -12.37 -3.65 3.14
CA GLU A 118 -13.61 -3.36 2.42
C GLU A 118 -13.76 -4.24 1.19
N GLU A 119 -12.71 -4.37 0.36
CA GLU A 119 -12.76 -5.09 -0.91
C GLU A 119 -12.91 -6.61 -0.76
N GLU A 120 -12.41 -7.17 0.36
CA GLU A 120 -12.49 -8.60 0.69
C GLU A 120 -13.65 -8.95 1.62
N ASN A 121 -14.43 -7.97 2.07
CA ASN A 121 -15.48 -8.15 3.06
C ASN A 121 -14.98 -8.84 4.33
N THR A 122 -13.83 -8.41 4.84
CA THR A 122 -13.18 -8.98 6.02
C THR A 122 -14.07 -8.87 7.26
N SER A 123 -14.13 -9.94 8.05
CA SER A 123 -14.96 -9.96 9.27
C SER A 123 -14.46 -8.94 10.30
N LYS A 124 -15.37 -8.36 11.10
CA LYS A 124 -14.99 -7.42 12.19
C LYS A 124 -13.99 -8.06 13.18
N GLU A 125 -14.13 -9.34 13.42
CA GLU A 125 -13.23 -10.09 14.31
C GLU A 125 -11.80 -10.15 13.75
N ASP A 126 -11.65 -10.43 12.47
CA ASP A 126 -10.32 -10.48 11.84
C ASP A 126 -9.72 -9.10 11.66
N ILE A 127 -10.54 -8.08 11.31
CA ILE A 127 -10.10 -6.68 11.30
C ILE A 127 -9.56 -6.29 12.69
N LYS A 128 -10.24 -6.66 13.78
CA LYS A 128 -9.80 -6.36 15.14
C LYS A 128 -8.44 -7.00 15.45
N LYS A 129 -8.22 -8.26 15.07
CA LYS A 129 -6.92 -8.94 15.22
C LYS A 129 -5.80 -8.20 14.47
N VAL A 130 -6.06 -7.80 13.22
CA VAL A 130 -5.09 -7.06 12.41
C VAL A 130 -4.84 -5.66 12.99
N TYR A 131 -5.89 -4.97 13.42
CA TYR A 131 -5.80 -3.68 14.06
C TYR A 131 -4.88 -3.71 15.29
N GLU A 132 -5.08 -4.66 16.19
CA GLU A 132 -4.29 -4.80 17.42
C GLU A 132 -2.80 -5.05 17.14
N ASN A 133 -2.49 -5.84 16.12
CA ASN A 133 -1.14 -6.28 15.82
C ASN A 133 -0.37 -5.33 14.88
N ILE A 134 -1.04 -4.74 13.88
CA ILE A 134 -0.37 -4.07 12.76
C ILE A 134 -0.54 -2.55 12.79
N PHE A 135 -1.73 -2.02 13.13
CA PHE A 135 -1.95 -0.58 13.15
C PHE A 135 -1.16 0.12 14.26
N LYS A 136 -0.39 1.17 13.90
CA LYS A 136 0.46 1.92 14.84
C LYS A 136 0.16 3.42 14.82
N THR A 137 -0.18 4.00 13.64
CA THR A 137 -0.44 5.43 13.56
C THR A 137 -1.74 5.80 14.29
N LYS A 138 -1.78 7.00 14.85
CA LYS A 138 -2.97 7.51 15.53
C LYS A 138 -4.15 7.65 14.56
N THR A 139 -3.87 8.16 13.38
CA THR A 139 -4.87 8.41 12.34
C THR A 139 -5.37 7.11 11.73
N GLY A 140 -4.49 6.18 11.35
CA GLY A 140 -4.87 4.89 10.80
C GLY A 140 -5.72 4.07 11.78
N LYS A 141 -5.33 4.07 13.06
CA LYS A 141 -6.14 3.46 14.14
C LYS A 141 -7.53 4.09 14.25
N LYS A 142 -7.60 5.41 14.19
CA LYS A 142 -8.89 6.12 14.21
C LYS A 142 -9.75 5.73 13.01
N PHE A 143 -9.20 5.78 11.81
CA PHE A 143 -9.92 5.42 10.58
C PHE A 143 -10.42 3.98 10.62
N CYS A 144 -9.57 3.03 10.99
CA CYS A 144 -9.96 1.64 11.08
C CYS A 144 -11.17 1.42 12.01
N ARG A 145 -11.15 2.04 13.19
CA ARG A 145 -12.27 1.94 14.15
C ARG A 145 -13.56 2.56 13.63
N GLU A 146 -13.47 3.77 13.07
CA GLU A 146 -14.65 4.52 12.63
C GLU A 146 -15.27 3.94 11.35
N ILE A 147 -14.43 3.50 10.39
CA ILE A 147 -14.92 2.94 9.12
C ILE A 147 -15.58 1.58 9.33
N PHE A 148 -14.98 0.72 10.16
CA PHE A 148 -15.44 -0.66 10.34
C PHE A 148 -16.23 -0.88 11.62
N ASP A 149 -16.53 0.19 12.39
CA ASP A 149 -17.30 0.13 13.64
C ASP A 149 -16.76 -0.96 14.59
N ILE A 150 -15.43 -0.88 14.90
CA ILE A 150 -14.77 -1.85 15.78
C ILE A 150 -14.76 -1.31 17.20
N SER A 151 -15.45 -2.03 18.10
CA SER A 151 -15.37 -1.82 19.55
C SER A 151 -14.09 -2.45 20.11
N LEU A 152 -13.36 -1.72 20.94
CA LEU A 152 -12.15 -2.18 21.64
C LEU A 152 -12.50 -2.72 23.01
#